data_67db70ed13912145d4e579b002b83401
#
_entry.id   67db70ed13912145d4e579b002b83401
#
_cell.length_a   1.000
_cell.length_b   1.000
_cell.length_c   1.000
_cell.angle_alpha   90.00
_cell.angle_beta   90.00
_cell.angle_gamma   90.00
#
_symmetry.space_group_name_H-M   'P 1'
#
loop_
_entity.id
_entity.type
_entity.pdbx_description
1 polymer ?
#
loop_
_entity_poly.entity_id
_entity_poly.type
_entity_poly.pdbx_seq_one_letter_code
_entity_poly.pdbx_strand_id
1 'polypeptide(L)'
;LGTYYLDCMYTTVLTAYLLPAFWQSVDWTSTWVLLLSCVWLILFFSLLVWFMILKLRKRRATGTSVQDTYQIGEYVFNILKHTLTCQGIEKPCSLQNSKLLYAFLTAPDHFLTYDEIAKVCGWSLDSAGLGERRRNAIRNLRELFDNKVDFLSLPGKKACQMVIPKQEHAKG
;
A
#
# COMPACT_ATOMS: atom_id res chain seq x y z
N LEU A 1 27.26 54.73 -8.32
CA LEU A 1 28.64 54.20 -8.58
C LEU A 1 29.43 54.02 -7.29
N GLY A 2 29.11 54.69 -6.16
CA GLY A 2 29.86 54.62 -4.89
C GLY A 2 29.56 53.41 -4.01
N THR A 3 28.39 52.79 -4.14
CA THR A 3 27.98 51.69 -3.28
C THR A 3 28.62 50.34 -3.65
N TYR A 4 28.88 50.08 -4.91
CA TYR A 4 29.56 48.85 -5.38
C TYR A 4 31.04 48.75 -4.98
N TYR A 5 31.72 49.87 -4.79
CA TYR A 5 33.12 49.89 -4.38
C TYR A 5 33.30 49.54 -2.89
N LEU A 6 32.34 49.91 -2.03
CA LEU A 6 32.35 49.59 -0.62
C LEU A 6 32.09 48.10 -0.36
N ASP A 7 31.17 47.49 -1.10
CA ASP A 7 30.87 46.04 -0.97
C ASP A 7 32.06 45.18 -1.44
N CYS A 8 32.74 45.59 -2.49
CA CYS A 8 33.92 44.85 -2.98
C CYS A 8 35.11 44.93 -2.02
N MET A 9 35.33 46.08 -1.37
CA MET A 9 36.37 46.27 -0.36
C MET A 9 36.05 45.48 0.92
N TYR A 10 34.80 45.45 1.36
CA TYR A 10 34.38 44.68 2.55
C TYR A 10 34.53 43.18 2.36
N THR A 11 34.17 42.67 1.22
CA THR A 11 34.28 41.20 0.92
C THR A 11 35.74 40.80 0.79
N THR A 12 36.61 41.59 0.18
CA THR A 12 38.07 41.30 0.06
C THR A 12 38.79 41.39 1.41
N VAL A 13 38.44 42.34 2.28
CA VAL A 13 39.05 42.46 3.61
C VAL A 13 38.56 41.31 4.50
N LEU A 14 37.26 40.95 4.44
CA LEU A 14 36.69 39.84 5.22
C LEU A 14 37.32 38.51 4.83
N THR A 15 37.51 38.25 3.54
CA THR A 15 38.14 37.01 3.07
C THR A 15 39.64 36.97 3.31
N ALA A 16 40.35 38.10 3.24
CA ALA A 16 41.80 38.14 3.40
C ALA A 16 42.26 38.02 4.87
N TYR A 17 41.46 38.51 5.81
CA TYR A 17 41.83 38.52 7.24
C TYR A 17 41.14 37.50 8.10
N LEU A 18 39.89 37.18 7.83
CA LEU A 18 39.14 36.19 8.63
C LEU A 18 39.44 34.73 8.27
N LEU A 19 39.72 34.45 6.99
CA LEU A 19 40.04 33.08 6.58
C LEU A 19 41.37 32.56 7.19
N PRO A 20 42.49 33.29 7.15
CA PRO A 20 43.74 32.76 7.72
C PRO A 20 43.67 32.70 9.27
N ALA A 21 43.01 33.66 9.95
CA ALA A 21 42.84 33.62 11.40
C ALA A 21 41.95 32.43 11.84
N PHE A 22 40.93 32.11 11.06
CA PHE A 22 40.10 30.94 11.28
C PHE A 22 40.86 29.62 11.14
N TRP A 23 41.77 29.53 10.14
CA TRP A 23 42.61 28.35 9.91
C TRP A 23 43.72 28.16 10.96
N GLN A 24 44.18 29.22 11.60
CA GLN A 24 45.18 29.15 12.67
C GLN A 24 44.60 28.74 14.05
N SER A 25 43.32 28.99 14.28
CA SER A 25 42.64 28.64 15.54
C SER A 25 41.96 27.26 15.53
N VAL A 26 41.97 26.60 14.40
CA VAL A 26 41.35 25.30 14.24
C VAL A 26 42.28 24.20 14.69
N ASP A 27 42.09 23.66 15.89
CA ASP A 27 42.73 22.43 16.35
C ASP A 27 42.45 21.31 15.34
N TRP A 28 43.48 20.88 14.63
CA TRP A 28 43.36 19.85 13.57
C TRP A 28 42.68 18.58 14.06
N THR A 29 42.82 18.23 15.34
CA THR A 29 42.19 17.09 15.96
C THR A 29 40.65 17.25 16.02
N SER A 30 40.19 18.47 16.32
CA SER A 30 38.76 18.78 16.39
C SER A 30 38.10 18.83 15.01
N THR A 31 38.79 19.31 13.96
CA THR A 31 38.29 19.32 12.59
C THR A 31 38.17 17.92 12.00
N TRP A 32 39.11 17.04 12.26
CA TRP A 32 38.99 15.64 11.82
C TRP A 32 37.80 14.93 12.46
N VAL A 33 37.57 15.18 13.74
CA VAL A 33 36.38 14.63 14.46
C VAL A 33 35.08 15.15 13.86
N LEU A 34 35.01 16.45 13.53
CA LEU A 34 33.83 17.03 12.89
C LEU A 34 33.62 16.47 11.49
N LEU A 35 34.66 16.32 10.68
CA LEU A 35 34.57 15.73 9.34
C LEU A 35 34.09 14.27 9.40
N LEU A 36 34.65 13.46 10.30
CA LEU A 36 34.22 12.08 10.52
C LEU A 36 32.77 12.02 10.96
N SER A 37 32.35 12.93 11.86
CA SER A 37 30.95 13.02 12.30
C SER A 37 30.01 13.36 11.16
N CYS A 38 30.36 14.30 10.29
CA CYS A 38 29.58 14.64 9.10
C CYS A 38 29.47 13.45 8.13
N VAL A 39 30.55 12.73 7.88
CA VAL A 39 30.53 11.53 7.02
C VAL A 39 29.62 10.47 7.60
N TRP A 40 29.69 10.21 8.92
CA TRP A 40 28.81 9.27 9.61
C TRP A 40 27.33 9.66 9.51
N LEU A 41 27.00 10.95 9.67
CA LEU A 41 25.63 11.44 9.52
C LEU A 41 25.12 11.24 8.08
N ILE A 42 25.93 11.55 7.07
CA ILE A 42 25.55 11.36 5.66
C ILE A 42 25.30 9.86 5.37
N LEU A 43 26.17 8.96 5.85
CA LEU A 43 25.98 7.53 5.70
C LEU A 43 24.72 7.04 6.41
N PHE A 44 24.45 7.53 7.62
CA PHE A 44 23.25 7.16 8.38
C PHE A 44 21.97 7.62 7.68
N PHE A 45 21.92 8.87 7.19
CA PHE A 45 20.78 9.37 6.41
C PHE A 45 20.61 8.61 5.09
N SER A 46 21.68 8.27 4.41
CA SER A 46 21.66 7.47 3.19
C SER A 46 21.06 6.08 3.45
N LEU A 47 21.44 5.43 4.54
CA LEU A 47 20.89 4.15 4.96
C LEU A 47 19.40 4.25 5.32
N LEU A 48 18.98 5.32 6.02
CA LEU A 48 17.58 5.55 6.34
C LEU A 48 16.73 5.75 5.08
N VAL A 49 17.21 6.56 4.13
CA VAL A 49 16.53 6.77 2.83
C VAL A 49 16.46 5.45 2.06
N TRP A 50 17.55 4.69 2.02
CA TRP A 50 17.58 3.37 1.38
C TRP A 50 16.56 2.42 2.02
N PHE A 51 16.50 2.35 3.34
CA PHE A 51 15.53 1.53 4.07
C PHE A 51 14.09 1.97 3.82
N MET A 52 13.83 3.28 3.78
CA MET A 52 12.51 3.82 3.40
C MET A 52 12.13 3.46 1.98
N ILE A 53 13.07 3.56 1.02
CA ILE A 53 12.84 3.16 -0.37
C ILE A 53 12.54 1.66 -0.46
N LEU A 54 13.29 0.81 0.26
CA LEU A 54 13.03 -0.63 0.30
C LEU A 54 11.65 -0.94 0.90
N LYS A 55 11.27 -0.25 1.99
CA LYS A 55 9.96 -0.39 2.61
C LYS A 55 8.82 0.09 1.71
N LEU A 56 9.03 1.18 0.98
CA LEU A 56 8.10 1.68 -0.02
C LEU A 56 8.04 0.77 -1.26
N ARG A 57 9.17 0.23 -1.71
CA ARG A 57 9.21 -0.78 -2.79
C ARG A 57 8.50 -2.05 -2.38
N LYS A 58 8.68 -2.53 -1.13
CA LYS A 58 7.96 -3.70 -0.61
C LYS A 58 6.45 -3.44 -0.52
N ARG A 59 6.03 -2.21 -0.17
CA ARG A 59 4.62 -1.80 -0.22
C ARG A 59 4.09 -1.63 -1.66
N ARG A 60 4.95 -1.25 -2.62
CA ARG A 60 4.58 -1.15 -4.04
C ARG A 60 4.67 -2.49 -4.77
N ALA A 61 5.50 -3.42 -4.32
CA ALA A 61 5.54 -4.79 -4.85
C ALA A 61 4.34 -5.64 -4.39
N THR A 62 3.64 -5.22 -3.32
CA THR A 62 2.26 -5.65 -3.02
C THR A 62 1.21 -4.77 -3.73
N GLY A 63 1.62 -3.69 -4.38
CA GLY A 63 0.85 -2.96 -5.38
C GLY A 63 0.91 -3.73 -6.68
N THR A 64 0.16 -4.82 -6.72
CA THR A 64 -0.28 -5.55 -7.89
C THR A 64 -0.42 -4.59 -9.07
N SER A 65 0.24 -4.87 -10.19
CA SER A 65 -0.37 -4.55 -11.48
C SER A 65 -1.85 -4.84 -11.28
N VAL A 66 -2.71 -3.84 -11.40
CA VAL A 66 -4.16 -4.06 -11.29
C VAL A 66 -4.45 -5.10 -12.36
N GLN A 67 -4.54 -6.34 -11.91
CA GLN A 67 -4.93 -7.41 -12.79
C GLN A 67 -6.40 -7.16 -13.00
N ASP A 68 -6.73 -6.57 -14.15
CA ASP A 68 -8.11 -6.14 -14.45
C ASP A 68 -9.09 -7.30 -14.43
N THR A 69 -8.55 -8.54 -14.45
CA THR A 69 -9.32 -9.77 -14.45
C THR A 69 -8.76 -10.79 -13.47
N TYR A 70 -9.63 -11.39 -12.67
CA TYR A 70 -9.32 -12.47 -11.72
C TYR A 70 -10.05 -13.74 -12.11
N GLN A 71 -9.32 -14.86 -12.14
CA GLN A 71 -9.93 -16.16 -12.36
C GLN A 71 -10.29 -16.79 -11.01
N ILE A 72 -11.56 -17.20 -10.86
CA ILE A 72 -12.14 -17.78 -9.66
C ILE A 72 -12.80 -19.11 -10.05
N GLY A 73 -12.03 -20.20 -10.07
CA GLY A 73 -12.51 -21.45 -10.62
C GLY A 73 -12.93 -21.31 -12.09
N GLU A 74 -14.20 -21.56 -12.41
CA GLU A 74 -14.78 -21.41 -13.75
C GLU A 74 -15.16 -19.96 -14.10
N TYR A 75 -15.09 -19.05 -13.14
CA TYR A 75 -15.51 -17.66 -13.29
C TYR A 75 -14.34 -16.74 -13.57
N VAL A 76 -14.55 -15.72 -14.40
CA VAL A 76 -13.62 -14.64 -14.67
C VAL A 76 -14.25 -13.33 -14.20
N PHE A 77 -13.68 -12.72 -13.18
CA PHE A 77 -14.13 -11.45 -12.64
C PHE A 77 -13.32 -10.30 -13.26
N ASN A 78 -14.03 -9.35 -13.90
CA ASN A 78 -13.45 -8.13 -14.42
C ASN A 78 -13.79 -6.96 -13.49
N ILE A 79 -12.76 -6.38 -12.87
CA ILE A 79 -12.93 -5.28 -11.92
C ILE A 79 -13.41 -4.02 -12.59
N LEU A 80 -12.85 -3.67 -13.76
CA LEU A 80 -13.15 -2.41 -14.44
C LEU A 80 -14.58 -2.38 -14.97
N LYS A 81 -15.05 -3.52 -15.47
CA LYS A 81 -16.42 -3.64 -15.99
C LYS A 81 -17.45 -3.99 -14.92
N HIS A 82 -17.00 -4.35 -13.71
CA HIS A 82 -17.87 -4.91 -12.66
C HIS A 82 -18.71 -6.07 -13.17
N THR A 83 -18.09 -7.01 -13.91
CA THR A 83 -18.77 -8.16 -14.47
C THR A 83 -18.12 -9.46 -14.04
N LEU A 84 -18.94 -10.49 -13.87
CA LEU A 84 -18.51 -11.86 -13.64
C LEU A 84 -18.93 -12.68 -14.86
N THR A 85 -17.96 -13.30 -15.53
CA THR A 85 -18.19 -14.12 -16.72
C THR A 85 -18.02 -15.59 -16.36
N CYS A 86 -19.02 -16.41 -16.70
CA CYS A 86 -18.95 -17.86 -16.58
C CYS A 86 -19.39 -18.49 -17.90
N GLN A 87 -18.56 -19.34 -18.48
CA GLN A 87 -18.84 -20.02 -19.76
C GLN A 87 -19.31 -19.07 -20.88
N GLY A 88 -18.75 -17.86 -20.94
CA GLY A 88 -19.13 -16.85 -21.93
C GLY A 88 -20.36 -16.00 -21.59
N ILE A 89 -21.08 -16.30 -20.50
CA ILE A 89 -22.20 -15.52 -20.03
C ILE A 89 -21.71 -14.46 -19.03
N GLU A 90 -21.93 -13.19 -19.36
CA GLU A 90 -21.61 -12.06 -18.46
C GLU A 90 -22.79 -11.79 -17.51
N LYS A 91 -22.48 -11.76 -16.20
CA LYS A 91 -23.40 -11.34 -15.13
C LYS A 91 -22.91 -10.01 -14.56
N PRO A 92 -23.73 -8.95 -14.51
CA PRO A 92 -23.35 -7.70 -13.90
C PRO A 92 -23.24 -7.84 -12.38
N CYS A 93 -22.19 -7.28 -11.80
CA CYS A 93 -21.99 -7.19 -10.37
C CYS A 93 -22.36 -5.79 -9.88
N SER A 94 -23.10 -5.69 -8.79
CA SER A 94 -23.28 -4.39 -8.13
C SER A 94 -21.92 -3.85 -7.69
N LEU A 95 -21.79 -2.52 -7.63
CA LEU A 95 -20.55 -1.88 -7.18
C LEU A 95 -20.11 -2.38 -5.79
N GLN A 96 -21.06 -2.63 -4.89
CA GLN A 96 -20.79 -3.15 -3.56
C GLN A 96 -20.25 -4.59 -3.61
N ASN A 97 -20.90 -5.48 -4.38
CA ASN A 97 -20.44 -6.86 -4.55
C ASN A 97 -19.08 -6.91 -5.22
N SER A 98 -18.82 -6.05 -6.20
CA SER A 98 -17.54 -5.94 -6.90
C SER A 98 -16.42 -5.53 -5.95
N LYS A 99 -16.63 -4.51 -5.12
CA LYS A 99 -15.66 -4.08 -4.09
C LYS A 99 -15.39 -5.18 -3.07
N LEU A 100 -16.44 -5.84 -2.61
CA LEU A 100 -16.32 -6.90 -1.61
C LEU A 100 -15.60 -8.13 -2.18
N LEU A 101 -15.93 -8.53 -3.41
CA LEU A 101 -15.27 -9.62 -4.10
C LEU A 101 -13.79 -9.32 -4.32
N TYR A 102 -13.46 -8.11 -4.78
CA TYR A 102 -12.08 -7.67 -4.93
C TYR A 102 -11.31 -7.72 -3.60
N ALA A 103 -11.94 -7.28 -2.51
CA ALA A 103 -11.33 -7.34 -1.19
C ALA A 103 -11.01 -8.79 -0.77
N PHE A 104 -11.91 -9.75 -1.01
CA PHE A 104 -11.63 -11.17 -0.76
C PHE A 104 -10.48 -11.69 -1.62
N LEU A 105 -10.43 -11.34 -2.90
CA LEU A 105 -9.39 -11.81 -3.82
C LEU A 105 -8.00 -11.28 -3.49
N THR A 106 -7.92 -10.07 -2.94
CA THR A 106 -6.67 -9.42 -2.55
C THR A 106 -6.25 -9.71 -1.10
N ALA A 107 -7.16 -10.22 -0.28
CA ALA A 107 -6.87 -10.58 1.10
C ALA A 107 -6.02 -11.87 1.19
N PRO A 108 -5.11 -11.98 2.16
CA PRO A 108 -4.40 -13.22 2.43
C PRO A 108 -5.39 -14.37 2.70
N ASP A 109 -5.16 -15.51 2.06
CA ASP A 109 -6.01 -16.71 2.19
C ASP A 109 -7.49 -16.46 1.90
N HIS A 110 -7.82 -15.39 1.17
CA HIS A 110 -9.20 -14.96 0.90
C HIS A 110 -10.03 -14.77 2.17
N PHE A 111 -9.40 -14.23 3.20
CA PHE A 111 -9.97 -14.07 4.52
C PHE A 111 -10.20 -12.59 4.84
N LEU A 112 -11.44 -12.24 5.26
CA LEU A 112 -11.78 -10.89 5.71
C LEU A 112 -12.46 -10.94 7.08
N THR A 113 -12.05 -10.06 7.96
CA THR A 113 -12.74 -9.83 9.23
C THR A 113 -14.07 -9.12 9.01
N TYR A 114 -14.97 -9.22 9.97
CA TYR A 114 -16.26 -8.57 9.88
C TYR A 114 -16.19 -7.05 9.81
N ASP A 115 -15.15 -6.47 10.44
CA ASP A 115 -14.90 -5.03 10.44
C ASP A 115 -14.33 -4.57 9.08
N GLU A 116 -13.47 -5.38 8.45
CA GLU A 116 -12.99 -5.12 7.10
C GLU A 116 -14.11 -5.18 6.07
N ILE A 117 -15.02 -6.16 6.18
CA ILE A 117 -16.21 -6.26 5.33
C ILE A 117 -17.07 -5.00 5.47
N ALA A 118 -17.32 -4.55 6.70
CA ALA A 118 -18.07 -3.33 6.95
C ALA A 118 -17.38 -2.10 6.35
N LYS A 119 -16.08 -1.98 6.52
CA LYS A 119 -15.26 -0.90 5.98
C LYS A 119 -15.26 -0.86 4.45
N VAL A 120 -15.10 -2.00 3.80
CA VAL A 120 -15.15 -2.14 2.34
C VAL A 120 -16.52 -1.74 1.78
N CYS A 121 -17.58 -2.13 2.48
CA CYS A 121 -18.95 -1.78 2.11
C CYS A 121 -19.36 -0.35 2.51
N GLY A 122 -18.51 0.40 3.23
CA GLY A 122 -18.81 1.75 3.70
C GLY A 122 -19.88 1.81 4.81
N TRP A 123 -20.00 0.74 5.60
CA TRP A 123 -20.97 0.70 6.73
C TRP A 123 -20.32 1.21 8.02
N SER A 124 -21.10 1.97 8.81
CA SER A 124 -20.67 2.33 10.16
C SER A 124 -20.67 1.10 11.05
N LEU A 125 -19.58 0.92 11.82
CA LEU A 125 -19.41 -0.21 12.73
C LEU A 125 -20.43 -0.21 13.88
N ASP A 126 -20.94 0.98 14.24
CA ASP A 126 -21.92 1.17 15.31
C ASP A 126 -23.38 1.07 14.83
N SER A 127 -23.59 0.77 13.53
CA SER A 127 -24.95 0.72 12.99
C SER A 127 -25.72 -0.51 13.45
N ALA A 128 -26.94 -0.29 13.92
CA ALA A 128 -27.88 -1.38 14.20
C ALA A 128 -28.10 -2.22 12.92
N GLY A 129 -28.14 -3.54 13.04
CA GLY A 129 -28.37 -4.45 11.91
C GLY A 129 -27.15 -4.76 11.06
N LEU A 130 -25.92 -4.34 11.45
CA LEU A 130 -24.69 -4.62 10.73
C LEU A 130 -24.51 -6.12 10.42
N GLY A 131 -24.83 -6.99 11.38
CA GLY A 131 -24.77 -8.44 11.21
C GLY A 131 -25.67 -8.97 10.11
N GLU A 132 -26.86 -8.40 9.96
CA GLU A 132 -27.80 -8.78 8.91
C GLU A 132 -27.36 -8.28 7.53
N ARG A 133 -26.94 -7.01 7.44
CA ARG A 133 -26.38 -6.44 6.20
C ARG A 133 -25.21 -7.27 5.67
N ARG A 134 -24.32 -7.71 6.58
CA ARG A 134 -23.20 -8.58 6.22
C ARG A 134 -23.69 -9.94 5.71
N ARG A 135 -24.62 -10.60 6.40
CA ARG A 135 -25.18 -11.86 5.93
C ARG A 135 -25.80 -11.72 4.55
N ASN A 136 -26.55 -10.64 4.32
CA ASN A 136 -27.15 -10.36 3.03
C ASN A 136 -26.11 -10.13 1.93
N ALA A 137 -25.03 -9.38 2.21
CA ALA A 137 -23.95 -9.16 1.24
C ALA A 137 -23.24 -10.48 0.87
N ILE A 138 -22.95 -11.33 1.85
CA ILE A 138 -22.35 -12.65 1.59
C ILE A 138 -23.30 -13.56 0.83
N ARG A 139 -24.61 -13.53 1.14
CA ARG A 139 -25.61 -14.28 0.39
C ARG A 139 -25.66 -13.83 -1.06
N ASN A 140 -25.69 -12.52 -1.33
CA ASN A 140 -25.68 -11.98 -2.68
C ASN A 140 -24.41 -12.39 -3.46
N LEU A 141 -23.25 -12.47 -2.79
CA LEU A 141 -22.05 -13.00 -3.43
C LEU A 141 -22.20 -14.50 -3.78
N ARG A 142 -22.76 -15.32 -2.90
CA ARG A 142 -23.01 -16.74 -3.21
C ARG A 142 -23.94 -16.91 -4.41
N GLU A 143 -25.04 -16.15 -4.43
CA GLU A 143 -25.98 -16.16 -5.54
C GLU A 143 -25.32 -15.75 -6.86
N LEU A 144 -24.39 -14.80 -6.83
CA LEU A 144 -23.62 -14.37 -8.00
C LEU A 144 -22.80 -15.52 -8.63
N PHE A 145 -22.30 -16.42 -7.80
CA PHE A 145 -21.54 -17.61 -8.20
C PHE A 145 -22.42 -18.87 -8.35
N ASP A 146 -23.72 -18.74 -8.43
CA ASP A 146 -24.64 -19.87 -8.49
C ASP A 146 -24.43 -20.90 -7.36
N ASN A 147 -23.99 -20.43 -6.18
CA ASN A 147 -23.59 -21.22 -5.01
C ASN A 147 -22.43 -22.20 -5.24
N LYS A 148 -21.62 -22.01 -6.30
CA LYS A 148 -20.43 -22.84 -6.56
C LYS A 148 -19.20 -22.40 -5.77
N VAL A 149 -19.18 -21.18 -5.23
CA VAL A 149 -18.13 -20.65 -4.38
C VAL A 149 -18.67 -20.52 -2.96
N ASP A 150 -18.00 -21.15 -2.02
CA ASP A 150 -18.40 -21.11 -0.62
C ASP A 150 -17.78 -19.93 0.13
N PHE A 151 -18.59 -19.35 1.01
CA PHE A 151 -18.15 -18.32 1.95
C PHE A 151 -18.37 -18.85 3.37
N LEU A 152 -17.28 -19.31 4.00
CA LEU A 152 -17.34 -19.87 5.34
C LEU A 152 -17.33 -18.76 6.39
N SER A 153 -18.35 -18.71 7.23
CA SER A 153 -18.38 -17.81 8.38
C SER A 153 -17.63 -18.46 9.55
N LEU A 154 -16.65 -17.75 10.08
CA LEU A 154 -15.82 -18.17 11.22
C LEU A 154 -16.18 -17.36 12.46
N PRO A 155 -17.24 -17.71 13.20
CA PRO A 155 -17.77 -16.88 14.28
C PRO A 155 -16.75 -16.63 15.40
N GLY A 156 -15.93 -17.62 15.71
CA GLY A 156 -14.85 -17.49 16.71
C GLY A 156 -13.80 -16.46 16.36
N LYS A 157 -13.55 -16.23 15.06
CA LYS A 157 -12.62 -15.23 14.54
C LYS A 157 -13.31 -13.95 14.08
N LYS A 158 -14.64 -13.86 14.19
CA LYS A 158 -15.44 -12.75 13.64
C LYS A 158 -15.06 -12.41 12.20
N ALA A 159 -15.00 -13.43 11.34
CA ALA A 159 -14.48 -13.32 9.99
C ALA A 159 -15.23 -14.21 9.01
N CYS A 160 -14.99 -13.98 7.73
CA CYS A 160 -15.50 -14.79 6.62
C CYS A 160 -14.33 -15.14 5.70
N GLN A 161 -14.33 -16.37 5.20
CA GLN A 161 -13.34 -16.87 4.24
C GLN A 161 -14.03 -17.32 2.97
N MET A 162 -13.53 -16.88 1.82
CA MET A 162 -13.97 -17.35 0.52
C MET A 162 -13.19 -18.61 0.16
N VAL A 163 -13.87 -19.70 -0.13
CA VAL A 163 -13.29 -20.97 -0.54
C VAL A 163 -13.50 -21.15 -2.04
N ILE A 164 -12.41 -21.08 -2.78
CA ILE A 164 -12.43 -21.29 -4.23
C ILE A 164 -12.31 -22.81 -4.47
N PRO A 165 -13.27 -23.43 -5.17
CA PRO A 165 -13.18 -24.86 -5.50
C PRO A 165 -11.92 -25.09 -6.34
N LYS A 166 -11.10 -26.07 -5.94
CA LYS A 166 -9.97 -26.50 -6.75
C LYS A 166 -10.53 -27.09 -8.05
N GLN A 167 -10.06 -26.60 -9.19
CA GLN A 167 -10.31 -27.27 -10.45
C GLN A 167 -9.68 -28.65 -10.36
N GLU A 168 -10.48 -29.69 -10.23
CA GLU A 168 -10.04 -31.04 -10.55
C GLU A 168 -9.73 -31.03 -12.05
N HIS A 169 -8.46 -31.03 -12.39
CA HIS A 169 -8.05 -31.30 -13.77
C HIS A 169 -8.65 -32.67 -14.12
N ALA A 170 -9.71 -32.65 -14.90
CA ALA A 170 -10.21 -33.85 -15.54
C ALA A 170 -9.02 -34.48 -16.28
N LYS A 171 -8.48 -35.55 -15.72
CA LYS A 171 -7.57 -36.44 -16.46
C LYS A 171 -8.40 -37.04 -17.57
N GLY A 172 -8.29 -36.40 -18.75
CA GLY A 172 -8.68 -37.04 -20.00
C GLY A 172 -7.53 -37.91 -20.52
#